data_7568e7e99f21f38d04bfd1f8306806cf
#
_entry.id   7568e7e99f21f38d04bfd1f8306806cf
#
_cell.length_a   1.000
_cell.length_b   1.000
_cell.length_c   1.000
_cell.angle_alpha   90.00
_cell.angle_beta   90.00
_cell.angle_gamma   90.00
#
_symmetry.space_group_name_H-M   'P 1'
#
loop_
_entity.id
_entity.type
_entity.pdbx_description
1 polymer ?
#
loop_
_entity_poly.entity_id
_entity_poly.type
_entity_poly.pdbx_seq_one_letter_code
_entity_poly.pdbx_strand_id
1 'polypeptide(L)'
;MKAYLFLVLLLAGMNSHHVFAQNKQPHSLTISKLSGDYYVYTTYGTLDDGSRFPSNSLYVVTQKGVVMIDVPWDTTQTLPLLDSIEKKHHKKVIACISTHFHKDRTAGLDILKSKGVKTYATTQTLQFCKERNEQLAEYSITSDTTFNFGDHILQTYYPGKGHTSDNIVVWFHDAKILYGGCFVKSMESKDLGNLEDANPKEWAASINNVKTKFKNIAYIIPGHGSWRSKRLLDRTLSLVKAYNENKDKDIK
;
A
#
# COMPACT_ATOMS: atom_id res chain seq x y z
N MET A 1 17.88 -53.13 70.19
CA MET A 1 17.61 -53.24 68.73
C MET A 1 17.05 -51.89 68.28
N LYS A 2 17.86 -51.07 67.54
CA LYS A 2 17.46 -49.77 67.03
C LYS A 2 17.13 -49.91 65.56
N ALA A 3 15.89 -49.64 65.17
CA ALA A 3 15.43 -49.65 63.78
C ALA A 3 15.73 -48.26 63.19
N TYR A 4 16.49 -48.21 62.09
CA TYR A 4 16.72 -46.99 61.29
C TYR A 4 15.69 -46.97 60.18
N LEU A 5 14.88 -45.89 60.18
CA LEU A 5 13.91 -45.59 59.16
C LEU A 5 14.62 -44.77 58.07
N PHE A 6 14.76 -45.32 56.85
CA PHE A 6 15.29 -44.61 55.70
C PHE A 6 14.14 -43.88 54.98
N LEU A 7 14.21 -42.54 55.03
CA LEU A 7 13.28 -41.66 54.31
C LEU A 7 13.84 -41.42 52.91
N VAL A 8 13.21 -41.97 51.88
CA VAL A 8 13.56 -41.72 50.46
C VAL A 8 12.77 -40.50 50.01
N LEU A 9 13.48 -39.37 49.78
CA LEU A 9 12.92 -38.16 49.18
C LEU A 9 12.91 -38.34 47.65
N LEU A 10 11.74 -38.48 47.07
CA LEU A 10 11.50 -38.39 45.61
C LEU A 10 11.47 -36.91 45.22
N LEU A 11 12.53 -36.43 44.58
CA LEU A 11 12.55 -35.15 43.92
C LEU A 11 11.84 -35.27 42.55
N ALA A 12 10.59 -34.85 42.51
CA ALA A 12 9.85 -34.69 41.25
C ALA A 12 10.39 -33.41 40.54
N GLY A 13 11.21 -33.60 39.52
CA GLY A 13 11.66 -32.55 38.65
C GLY A 13 10.50 -31.99 37.82
N MET A 14 10.01 -30.81 38.18
CA MET A 14 9.08 -30.03 37.35
C MET A 14 9.82 -29.43 36.15
N ASN A 15 9.74 -30.13 35.02
CA ASN A 15 10.15 -29.54 33.73
C ASN A 15 9.15 -28.45 33.36
N SER A 16 9.46 -27.18 33.65
CA SER A 16 8.74 -26.03 33.16
C SER A 16 9.05 -25.84 31.66
N HIS A 17 8.19 -26.40 30.81
CA HIS A 17 8.19 -26.02 29.40
C HIS A 17 7.74 -24.56 29.31
N HIS A 18 8.70 -23.61 29.21
CA HIS A 18 8.41 -22.26 28.77
C HIS A 18 7.98 -22.33 27.31
N VAL A 19 6.67 -22.39 27.10
CA VAL A 19 6.07 -22.10 25.80
C VAL A 19 6.30 -20.60 25.55
N PHE A 20 7.32 -20.27 24.76
CA PHE A 20 7.43 -18.93 24.19
C PHE A 20 6.23 -18.76 23.26
N ALA A 21 5.16 -18.18 23.77
CA ALA A 21 4.13 -17.62 22.94
C ALA A 21 4.80 -16.54 22.05
N GLN A 22 5.06 -16.86 20.79
CA GLN A 22 5.38 -15.87 19.80
C GLN A 22 4.22 -14.89 19.80
N ASN A 23 4.46 -13.71 20.38
CA ASN A 23 3.54 -12.59 20.35
C ASN A 23 3.48 -12.11 18.91
N LYS A 24 2.68 -12.79 18.06
CA LYS A 24 2.31 -12.30 16.74
C LYS A 24 1.55 -11.00 17.01
N GLN A 25 2.22 -9.88 16.85
CA GLN A 25 1.58 -8.56 16.82
C GLN A 25 0.38 -8.71 15.88
N PRO A 26 -0.83 -8.39 16.35
CA PRO A 26 -1.99 -8.46 15.47
C PRO A 26 -1.69 -7.56 14.28
N HIS A 27 -1.80 -8.10 13.06
CA HIS A 27 -1.67 -7.33 11.81
C HIS A 27 -2.84 -6.34 11.74
N SER A 28 -2.69 -5.20 12.41
CA SER A 28 -3.70 -4.17 12.55
C SER A 28 -3.32 -2.94 11.75
N LEU A 29 -4.35 -2.17 11.36
CA LEU A 29 -4.20 -0.83 10.79
C LEU A 29 -3.19 0.00 11.59
N THR A 30 -2.21 0.57 10.89
CA THR A 30 -1.27 1.53 11.47
C THR A 30 -1.28 2.84 10.70
N ILE A 31 -1.06 3.94 11.39
CA ILE A 31 -0.92 5.29 10.80
C ILE A 31 0.40 5.89 11.26
N SER A 32 1.29 6.15 10.33
CA SER A 32 2.62 6.71 10.57
C SER A 32 2.74 8.10 9.94
N LYS A 33 3.18 9.09 10.70
CA LYS A 33 3.49 10.41 10.15
C LYS A 33 4.71 10.30 9.24
N LEU A 34 4.57 10.80 8.00
CA LEU A 34 5.66 10.82 7.03
C LEU A 34 6.44 12.14 7.09
N SER A 35 5.74 13.26 6.88
CA SER A 35 6.30 14.61 6.90
C SER A 35 5.17 15.63 6.91
N GLY A 36 5.28 16.72 7.66
CA GLY A 36 4.25 17.77 7.69
C GLY A 36 2.84 17.20 7.92
N ASP A 37 1.95 17.39 6.97
CA ASP A 37 0.55 16.95 6.99
C ASP A 37 0.31 15.61 6.28
N TYR A 38 1.39 14.91 5.89
CA TYR A 38 1.35 13.64 5.17
C TYR A 38 1.54 12.45 6.09
N TYR A 39 0.71 11.43 5.89
CA TYR A 39 0.68 10.21 6.68
C TYR A 39 0.58 8.99 5.78
N VAL A 40 1.41 7.97 6.04
CA VAL A 40 1.26 6.64 5.46
C VAL A 40 0.39 5.81 6.40
N TYR A 41 -0.61 5.15 5.88
CA TYR A 41 -1.31 4.13 6.62
C TYR A 41 -1.09 2.76 5.96
N THR A 42 -0.93 1.75 6.81
CA THR A 42 -0.74 0.37 6.39
C THR A 42 -1.93 -0.44 6.88
N THR A 43 -2.58 -1.12 5.96
CA THR A 43 -3.67 -2.06 6.20
C THR A 43 -3.24 -3.46 5.76
N TYR A 44 -4.05 -4.48 6.03
CA TYR A 44 -3.68 -5.85 5.72
C TYR A 44 -4.81 -6.52 4.97
N GLY A 45 -4.51 -7.08 3.80
CA GLY A 45 -5.37 -8.04 3.11
C GLY A 45 -5.04 -9.46 3.52
N THR A 46 -5.89 -10.40 3.12
CA THR A 46 -5.65 -11.83 3.27
C THR A 46 -5.40 -12.43 1.89
N LEU A 47 -4.28 -13.12 1.74
CA LEU A 47 -3.95 -13.87 0.53
C LEU A 47 -4.68 -15.21 0.50
N ASP A 48 -4.68 -15.90 -0.65
CA ASP A 48 -5.39 -17.18 -0.83
C ASP A 48 -4.89 -18.29 0.11
N ASP A 49 -3.63 -18.23 0.52
CA ASP A 49 -3.04 -19.12 1.53
C ASP A 49 -3.41 -18.77 2.98
N GLY A 50 -4.26 -17.74 3.18
CA GLY A 50 -4.68 -17.24 4.48
C GLY A 50 -3.67 -16.32 5.16
N SER A 51 -2.51 -16.06 4.57
CA SER A 51 -1.51 -15.15 5.14
C SER A 51 -1.98 -13.69 5.05
N ARG A 52 -1.55 -12.89 6.02
CA ARG A 52 -1.85 -11.45 6.05
C ARG A 52 -0.74 -10.69 5.34
N PHE A 53 -1.10 -9.88 4.35
CA PHE A 53 -0.17 -9.11 3.54
C PHE A 53 -0.40 -7.60 3.71
N PRO A 54 0.67 -6.81 4.03
CA PRO A 54 0.54 -5.38 4.25
C PRO A 54 0.33 -4.62 2.95
N SER A 55 -0.54 -3.62 2.97
CA SER A 55 -0.76 -2.67 1.88
C SER A 55 -0.60 -1.24 2.41
N ASN A 56 0.28 -0.47 1.78
CA ASN A 56 0.52 0.92 2.11
C ASN A 56 -0.35 1.83 1.25
N SER A 57 -0.87 2.84 1.90
CA SER A 57 -1.61 3.93 1.28
C SER A 57 -1.21 5.25 1.95
N LEU A 58 -1.69 6.38 1.44
CA LEU A 58 -1.30 7.69 1.95
C LEU A 58 -2.54 8.56 2.16
N TYR A 59 -2.50 9.43 3.16
CA TYR A 59 -3.41 10.56 3.21
C TYR A 59 -2.67 11.87 3.53
N VAL A 60 -3.27 12.98 3.10
CA VAL A 60 -2.83 14.34 3.43
C VAL A 60 -3.94 15.09 4.14
N VAL A 61 -3.58 15.81 5.22
CA VAL A 61 -4.48 16.68 5.97
C VAL A 61 -4.41 18.08 5.36
N THR A 62 -5.50 18.54 4.76
CA THR A 62 -5.58 19.83 4.08
C THR A 62 -6.46 20.81 4.85
N GLN A 63 -6.48 22.08 4.45
CA GLN A 63 -7.41 23.06 5.03
C GLN A 63 -8.87 22.62 4.85
N LYS A 64 -9.22 21.99 3.70
CA LYS A 64 -10.58 21.60 3.35
C LYS A 64 -11.05 20.28 3.96
N GLY A 65 -10.13 19.45 4.46
CA GLY A 65 -10.41 18.11 4.96
C GLY A 65 -9.24 17.16 4.66
N VAL A 66 -9.44 15.87 4.78
CA VAL A 66 -8.41 14.86 4.51
C VAL A 66 -8.62 14.24 3.14
N VAL A 67 -7.54 14.10 2.36
CA VAL A 67 -7.55 13.45 1.05
C VAL A 67 -6.77 12.15 1.15
N MET A 68 -7.37 11.04 0.77
CA MET A 68 -6.76 9.72 0.73
C MET A 68 -6.29 9.38 -0.68
N ILE A 69 -5.22 8.61 -0.76
CA ILE A 69 -4.79 7.90 -1.96
C ILE A 69 -4.93 6.42 -1.66
N ASP A 70 -5.73 5.72 -2.48
CA ASP A 70 -6.13 4.33 -2.31
C ASP A 70 -7.00 4.06 -1.06
N VAL A 71 -7.41 2.83 -0.85
CA VAL A 71 -8.30 2.41 0.24
C VAL A 71 -7.72 1.18 0.95
N PRO A 72 -8.20 0.83 2.15
CA PRO A 72 -7.88 -0.45 2.76
C PRO A 72 -8.28 -1.64 1.88
N TRP A 73 -7.40 -2.63 1.77
CA TRP A 73 -7.67 -3.87 1.06
C TRP A 73 -8.80 -4.68 1.73
N ASP A 74 -8.68 -4.87 3.04
CA ASP A 74 -9.73 -5.46 3.87
C ASP A 74 -10.71 -4.35 4.29
N THR A 75 -11.94 -4.43 3.79
CA THR A 75 -12.98 -3.40 3.99
C THR A 75 -13.34 -3.18 5.45
N THR A 76 -13.12 -4.19 6.32
CA THR A 76 -13.36 -4.05 7.78
C THR A 76 -12.45 -3.01 8.43
N GLN A 77 -11.33 -2.65 7.79
CA GLN A 77 -10.40 -1.63 8.27
C GLN A 77 -10.77 -0.21 7.82
N THR A 78 -11.74 -0.04 6.91
CA THR A 78 -12.09 1.27 6.33
C THR A 78 -12.71 2.20 7.39
N LEU A 79 -13.75 1.77 8.09
CA LEU A 79 -14.39 2.61 9.12
C LEU A 79 -13.43 2.92 10.29
N PRO A 80 -12.68 1.95 10.85
CA PRO A 80 -11.65 2.25 11.86
C PRO A 80 -10.59 3.25 11.39
N LEU A 81 -10.20 3.23 10.10
CA LEU A 81 -9.29 4.23 9.53
C LEU A 81 -9.91 5.62 9.52
N LEU A 82 -11.15 5.76 9.02
CA LEU A 82 -11.85 7.04 8.98
C LEU A 82 -12.02 7.63 10.39
N ASP A 83 -12.44 6.83 11.35
CA ASP A 83 -12.58 7.22 12.75
C ASP A 83 -11.24 7.67 13.35
N SER A 84 -10.17 6.95 13.06
CA SER A 84 -8.83 7.30 13.54
C SER A 84 -8.34 8.62 12.97
N ILE A 85 -8.59 8.87 11.66
CA ILE A 85 -8.27 10.12 10.98
C ILE A 85 -9.06 11.28 11.59
N GLU A 86 -10.39 11.13 11.74
CA GLU A 86 -11.26 12.18 12.29
C GLU A 86 -10.88 12.51 13.74
N LYS A 87 -10.66 11.50 14.58
CA LYS A 87 -10.23 11.68 15.98
C LYS A 87 -8.87 12.38 16.08
N LYS A 88 -7.93 12.03 15.21
CA LYS A 88 -6.57 12.57 15.26
C LYS A 88 -6.48 13.99 14.75
N HIS A 89 -7.23 14.33 13.70
CA HIS A 89 -7.06 15.61 12.98
C HIS A 89 -8.24 16.54 13.12
N HIS A 90 -9.35 16.10 13.73
CA HIS A 90 -10.63 16.83 13.83
C HIS A 90 -11.14 17.25 12.43
N LYS A 91 -10.83 16.44 11.41
CA LYS A 91 -11.20 16.66 10.02
C LYS A 91 -11.69 15.35 9.39
N LYS A 92 -12.72 15.45 8.58
CA LYS A 92 -13.28 14.32 7.82
C LYS A 92 -12.48 14.08 6.55
N VAL A 93 -12.48 12.82 6.10
CA VAL A 93 -12.05 12.49 4.74
C VAL A 93 -13.07 13.04 3.76
N ILE A 94 -12.61 13.78 2.75
CA ILE A 94 -13.47 14.43 1.75
C ILE A 94 -13.27 13.89 0.34
N ALA A 95 -12.12 13.26 0.08
CA ALA A 95 -11.78 12.72 -1.23
C ALA A 95 -10.87 11.49 -1.10
N CYS A 96 -10.98 10.58 -2.07
CA CYS A 96 -10.08 9.45 -2.27
C CYS A 96 -9.80 9.27 -3.76
N ILE A 97 -8.54 8.99 -4.12
CA ILE A 97 -8.11 8.72 -5.50
C ILE A 97 -7.54 7.32 -5.55
N SER A 98 -8.12 6.44 -6.37
CA SER A 98 -7.62 5.07 -6.59
C SER A 98 -6.58 5.07 -7.71
N THR A 99 -5.45 4.38 -7.48
CA THR A 99 -4.32 4.38 -8.40
C THR A 99 -4.37 3.31 -9.48
N HIS A 100 -5.10 2.23 -9.27
CA HIS A 100 -5.41 1.20 -10.25
C HIS A 100 -6.57 0.31 -9.76
N PHE A 101 -7.01 -0.66 -10.57
CA PHE A 101 -8.28 -1.37 -10.36
C PHE A 101 -8.25 -2.49 -9.31
N HIS A 102 -7.08 -2.93 -8.80
CA HIS A 102 -7.01 -4.04 -7.84
C HIS A 102 -7.69 -3.74 -6.50
N LYS A 103 -8.16 -4.78 -5.83
CA LYS A 103 -8.90 -4.72 -4.55
C LYS A 103 -8.19 -3.93 -3.46
N ASP A 104 -6.88 -4.01 -3.41
CA ASP A 104 -6.08 -3.27 -2.42
C ASP A 104 -6.04 -1.75 -2.67
N ARG A 105 -6.75 -1.29 -3.74
CA ARG A 105 -6.91 0.13 -4.10
C ARG A 105 -8.38 0.55 -4.24
N THR A 106 -9.29 -0.42 -4.37
CA THR A 106 -10.70 -0.13 -4.72
C THR A 106 -11.71 -0.72 -3.75
N ALA A 107 -11.38 -1.78 -2.98
CA ALA A 107 -12.36 -2.55 -2.20
C ALA A 107 -13.19 -1.72 -1.20
N GLY A 108 -12.64 -0.65 -0.63
CA GLY A 108 -13.31 0.22 0.33
C GLY A 108 -14.13 1.38 -0.27
N LEU A 109 -14.21 1.52 -1.61
CA LEU A 109 -14.80 2.70 -2.26
C LEU A 109 -16.28 2.89 -1.94
N ASP A 110 -17.10 1.81 -1.88
CA ASP A 110 -18.51 1.91 -1.54
C ASP A 110 -18.73 2.41 -0.11
N ILE A 111 -17.87 1.98 0.82
CA ILE A 111 -17.93 2.49 2.20
C ILE A 111 -17.60 3.98 2.22
N LEU A 112 -16.57 4.42 1.49
CA LEU A 112 -16.23 5.84 1.40
C LEU A 112 -17.39 6.66 0.82
N LYS A 113 -17.99 6.21 -0.29
CA LYS A 113 -19.16 6.87 -0.90
C LYS A 113 -20.33 6.98 0.08
N SER A 114 -20.63 5.93 0.85
CA SER A 114 -21.69 5.94 1.87
C SER A 114 -21.45 6.97 2.99
N LYS A 115 -20.19 7.41 3.18
CA LYS A 115 -19.80 8.46 4.12
C LYS A 115 -19.70 9.85 3.48
N GLY A 116 -20.10 9.99 2.21
CA GLY A 116 -20.06 11.27 1.47
C GLY A 116 -18.67 11.65 0.98
N VAL A 117 -17.70 10.72 0.99
CA VAL A 117 -16.36 10.94 0.45
C VAL A 117 -16.41 10.85 -1.07
N LYS A 118 -15.96 11.89 -1.77
CA LYS A 118 -15.84 11.87 -3.23
C LYS A 118 -14.73 10.93 -3.66
N THR A 119 -15.03 9.96 -4.50
CA THR A 119 -14.05 8.96 -4.96
C THR A 119 -13.73 9.14 -6.43
N TYR A 120 -12.45 9.07 -6.78
CA TYR A 120 -11.93 9.35 -8.10
C TYR A 120 -11.08 8.18 -8.60
N ALA A 121 -11.18 7.86 -9.89
CA ALA A 121 -10.29 6.95 -10.59
C ALA A 121 -10.17 7.37 -12.06
N THR A 122 -9.13 6.89 -12.76
CA THR A 122 -9.03 7.15 -14.20
C THR A 122 -10.15 6.44 -14.95
N THR A 123 -10.49 6.92 -16.14
CA THR A 123 -11.47 6.26 -17.01
C THR A 123 -11.09 4.81 -17.26
N GLN A 124 -9.78 4.51 -17.45
CA GLN A 124 -9.28 3.16 -17.66
C GLN A 124 -9.45 2.29 -16.41
N THR A 125 -9.15 2.82 -15.22
CA THR A 125 -9.38 2.13 -13.94
C THR A 125 -10.84 1.79 -13.75
N LEU A 126 -11.76 2.73 -14.02
CA LEU A 126 -13.20 2.48 -13.96
C LEU A 126 -13.66 1.38 -14.92
N GLN A 127 -13.11 1.36 -16.14
CA GLN A 127 -13.39 0.31 -17.13
C GLN A 127 -12.95 -1.06 -16.58
N PHE A 128 -11.72 -1.19 -16.08
CA PHE A 128 -11.22 -2.46 -15.54
C PHE A 128 -11.97 -2.89 -14.28
N CYS A 129 -12.31 -1.95 -13.39
CA CYS A 129 -13.17 -2.26 -12.24
C CYS A 129 -14.50 -2.85 -12.67
N LYS A 130 -15.13 -2.29 -13.71
CA LYS A 130 -16.40 -2.81 -14.26
C LYS A 130 -16.22 -4.21 -14.86
N GLU A 131 -15.17 -4.43 -15.64
CA GLU A 131 -14.87 -5.72 -16.29
C GLU A 131 -14.55 -6.83 -15.28
N ARG A 132 -13.90 -6.47 -14.14
CA ARG A 132 -13.47 -7.40 -13.09
C ARG A 132 -14.44 -7.45 -11.89
N ASN A 133 -15.58 -6.75 -11.97
CA ASN A 133 -16.57 -6.66 -10.88
C ASN A 133 -15.97 -6.13 -9.57
N GLU A 134 -15.04 -5.16 -9.68
CA GLU A 134 -14.46 -4.43 -8.56
C GLU A 134 -15.27 -3.17 -8.24
N GLN A 135 -15.03 -2.57 -7.06
CA GLN A 135 -15.73 -1.37 -6.63
C GLN A 135 -15.39 -0.17 -7.53
N LEU A 136 -16.41 0.62 -7.87
CA LEU A 136 -16.26 1.77 -8.77
C LEU A 136 -16.13 3.07 -7.99
N ALA A 137 -15.16 3.91 -8.39
CA ALA A 137 -15.14 5.30 -7.97
C ALA A 137 -16.31 6.07 -8.64
N GLU A 138 -16.75 7.15 -7.97
CA GLU A 138 -17.90 7.96 -8.41
C GLU A 138 -17.54 8.87 -9.60
N TYR A 139 -16.32 9.42 -9.60
CA TYR A 139 -15.87 10.38 -10.59
C TYR A 139 -14.73 9.83 -11.42
N SER A 140 -14.86 10.00 -12.76
CA SER A 140 -13.78 9.75 -13.69
C SER A 140 -12.86 10.96 -13.79
N ILE A 141 -11.55 10.69 -13.84
CA ILE A 141 -10.51 11.69 -14.11
C ILE A 141 -9.66 11.27 -15.30
N THR A 142 -8.99 12.26 -15.92
CA THR A 142 -7.87 11.97 -16.82
C THR A 142 -6.65 11.53 -16.02
N SER A 143 -5.74 10.80 -16.67
CA SER A 143 -4.53 10.29 -16.01
C SER A 143 -3.62 11.38 -15.43
N ASP A 144 -3.62 12.58 -16.03
CA ASP A 144 -2.79 13.73 -15.66
C ASP A 144 -3.64 14.87 -15.09
N THR A 145 -4.40 14.57 -14.03
CA THR A 145 -5.27 15.53 -13.35
C THR A 145 -4.53 16.20 -12.19
N THR A 146 -4.72 17.53 -12.08
CA THR A 146 -4.25 18.30 -10.92
C THR A 146 -5.42 18.63 -10.01
N PHE A 147 -5.28 18.31 -8.72
CA PHE A 147 -6.23 18.64 -7.67
C PHE A 147 -5.66 19.73 -6.76
N ASN A 148 -6.53 20.70 -6.41
CA ASN A 148 -6.23 21.76 -5.48
C ASN A 148 -7.14 21.66 -4.26
N PHE A 149 -6.56 21.31 -3.11
CA PHE A 149 -7.25 21.20 -1.83
C PHE A 149 -6.90 22.37 -0.87
N GLY A 150 -6.57 23.52 -1.42
CA GLY A 150 -6.23 24.74 -0.70
C GLY A 150 -4.72 24.89 -0.57
N ASP A 151 -4.17 24.50 0.57
CA ASP A 151 -2.74 24.53 0.88
C ASP A 151 -1.93 23.39 0.23
N HIS A 152 -2.60 22.38 -0.31
CA HIS A 152 -1.96 21.23 -0.95
C HIS A 152 -2.42 21.05 -2.40
N ILE A 153 -1.45 20.86 -3.29
CA ILE A 153 -1.64 20.54 -4.70
C ILE A 153 -1.07 19.15 -4.94
N LEU A 154 -1.87 18.25 -5.50
CA LEU A 154 -1.44 16.95 -5.94
C LEU A 154 -1.73 16.76 -7.43
N GLN A 155 -0.88 16.01 -8.11
CA GLN A 155 -1.00 15.66 -9.52
C GLN A 155 -0.99 14.15 -9.68
N THR A 156 -1.99 13.62 -10.39
CA THR A 156 -1.91 12.25 -10.91
C THR A 156 -1.07 12.22 -12.18
N TYR A 157 -0.41 11.09 -12.45
CA TYR A 157 0.38 10.90 -13.66
C TYR A 157 0.36 9.44 -14.10
N TYR A 158 0.08 9.22 -15.37
CA TYR A 158 0.19 7.90 -16.01
C TYR A 158 1.59 7.74 -16.62
N PRO A 159 2.45 6.90 -16.04
CA PRO A 159 3.82 6.74 -16.54
C PRO A 159 3.94 5.78 -17.71
N GLY A 160 2.88 5.03 -18.01
CA GLY A 160 2.85 3.88 -18.90
C GLY A 160 2.49 2.60 -18.14
N LYS A 161 2.37 1.49 -18.85
CA LYS A 161 2.03 0.19 -18.27
C LYS A 161 3.15 -0.31 -17.35
N GLY A 162 2.79 -1.04 -16.29
CA GLY A 162 3.72 -1.58 -15.33
C GLY A 162 3.10 -2.70 -14.53
N HIS A 163 2.79 -2.47 -13.25
CA HIS A 163 2.08 -3.40 -12.39
C HIS A 163 0.70 -3.77 -12.95
N THR A 164 0.02 -2.78 -13.51
CA THR A 164 -1.20 -2.92 -14.32
C THR A 164 -1.12 -2.00 -15.52
N SER A 165 -2.07 -2.13 -16.45
CA SER A 165 -2.11 -1.25 -17.63
C SER A 165 -2.71 0.13 -17.33
N ASP A 166 -3.40 0.30 -16.19
CA ASP A 166 -4.08 1.53 -15.77
C ASP A 166 -3.37 2.26 -14.62
N ASN A 167 -2.25 1.74 -14.13
CA ASN A 167 -1.59 2.28 -12.95
C ASN A 167 -1.18 3.75 -13.13
N ILE A 168 -1.52 4.59 -12.15
CA ILE A 168 -1.03 5.96 -12.03
C ILE A 168 -0.19 6.11 -10.78
N VAL A 169 0.65 7.13 -10.77
CA VAL A 169 1.34 7.62 -9.58
C VAL A 169 0.77 8.97 -9.17
N VAL A 170 0.92 9.35 -7.89
CA VAL A 170 0.47 10.64 -7.38
C VAL A 170 1.66 11.42 -6.85
N TRP A 171 1.80 12.65 -7.33
CA TRP A 171 2.85 13.59 -6.96
C TRP A 171 2.31 14.73 -6.10
N PHE A 172 2.94 14.95 -4.95
CA PHE A 172 2.67 16.09 -4.06
C PHE A 172 3.81 17.08 -4.17
N HIS A 173 3.51 18.22 -4.78
CA HIS A 173 4.50 19.22 -5.19
C HIS A 173 5.26 19.85 -4.02
N ASP A 174 4.54 20.28 -2.99
CA ASP A 174 5.07 21.00 -1.84
C ASP A 174 6.01 20.13 -1.00
N ALA A 175 5.64 18.87 -0.75
CA ALA A 175 6.42 17.94 0.05
C ALA A 175 7.39 17.06 -0.75
N LYS A 176 7.37 17.14 -2.10
CA LYS A 176 8.15 16.27 -3.01
C LYS A 176 7.97 14.79 -2.71
N ILE A 177 6.72 14.39 -2.43
CA ILE A 177 6.34 13.01 -2.17
C ILE A 177 5.82 12.41 -3.47
N LEU A 178 6.36 11.25 -3.85
CA LEU A 178 5.85 10.39 -4.90
C LEU A 178 5.14 9.19 -4.26
N TYR A 179 3.83 9.12 -4.40
CA TYR A 179 3.10 7.90 -4.10
C TYR A 179 3.09 7.03 -5.34
N GLY A 180 3.80 5.91 -5.28
CA GLY A 180 3.99 5.00 -6.40
C GLY A 180 3.01 3.82 -6.40
N GLY A 181 2.35 3.53 -5.26
CA GLY A 181 1.49 2.36 -5.15
C GLY A 181 2.21 1.06 -5.54
N CYS A 182 1.48 0.07 -6.06
CA CYS A 182 2.04 -1.23 -6.45
C CYS A 182 2.95 -1.17 -7.68
N PHE A 183 2.90 -0.07 -8.43
CA PHE A 183 3.83 0.23 -9.53
C PHE A 183 5.28 0.32 -9.05
N VAL A 184 5.51 0.71 -7.77
CA VAL A 184 6.85 0.83 -7.17
C VAL A 184 7.05 -0.26 -6.13
N LYS A 185 8.16 -1.00 -6.23
CA LYS A 185 8.54 -2.08 -5.33
C LYS A 185 9.45 -1.58 -4.19
N SER A 186 9.29 -2.18 -3.01
CA SER A 186 10.13 -1.86 -1.84
C SER A 186 11.55 -2.46 -1.97
N MET A 187 12.47 -2.06 -1.11
CA MET A 187 13.83 -2.61 -1.11
C MET A 187 13.85 -4.10 -0.76
N GLU A 188 12.90 -4.55 0.05
CA GLU A 188 12.75 -5.93 0.52
C GLU A 188 12.12 -6.85 -0.54
N SER A 189 11.49 -6.28 -1.57
CA SER A 189 10.86 -7.05 -2.65
C SER A 189 11.92 -7.91 -3.36
N LYS A 190 11.66 -9.21 -3.44
CA LYS A 190 12.54 -10.18 -4.12
C LYS A 190 12.24 -10.28 -5.61
N ASP A 191 11.01 -9.99 -5.99
CA ASP A 191 10.45 -10.09 -7.34
C ASP A 191 9.42 -8.98 -7.60
N LEU A 192 8.71 -9.09 -8.70
CA LEU A 192 7.66 -8.15 -9.11
C LEU A 192 6.27 -8.45 -8.51
N GLY A 193 6.13 -9.55 -7.75
CA GLY A 193 4.86 -9.99 -7.16
C GLY A 193 3.89 -10.53 -8.21
N ASN A 194 2.58 -10.28 -8.01
CA ASN A 194 1.57 -10.70 -8.97
C ASN A 194 1.77 -10.00 -10.32
N LEU A 195 1.83 -10.80 -11.39
CA LEU A 195 2.09 -10.37 -12.77
C LEU A 195 0.91 -10.65 -13.71
N GLU A 196 -0.22 -11.11 -13.19
CA GLU A 196 -1.39 -11.48 -14.01
C GLU A 196 -1.83 -10.33 -14.94
N ASP A 197 -1.87 -9.10 -14.41
CA ASP A 197 -2.28 -7.90 -15.14
C ASP A 197 -1.11 -6.98 -15.50
N ALA A 198 0.13 -7.44 -15.26
CA ALA A 198 1.32 -6.62 -15.43
C ALA A 198 1.84 -6.61 -16.87
N ASN A 199 2.57 -5.56 -17.21
CA ASN A 199 3.35 -5.48 -18.45
C ASN A 199 4.84 -5.28 -18.13
N PRO A 200 5.58 -6.35 -17.82
CA PRO A 200 7.00 -6.24 -17.47
C PRO A 200 7.87 -5.66 -18.59
N LYS A 201 7.48 -5.85 -19.88
CA LYS A 201 8.23 -5.33 -21.03
C LYS A 201 8.25 -3.80 -21.07
N GLU A 202 7.10 -3.16 -20.77
CA GLU A 202 6.98 -1.70 -20.76
C GLU A 202 7.35 -1.07 -19.40
N TRP A 203 7.34 -1.84 -18.32
CA TRP A 203 7.47 -1.30 -16.95
C TRP A 203 8.78 -0.54 -16.72
N ALA A 204 9.90 -1.00 -17.31
CA ALA A 204 11.18 -0.30 -17.19
C ALA A 204 11.14 1.10 -17.82
N ALA A 205 10.52 1.25 -19.00
CA ALA A 205 10.31 2.55 -19.65
C ALA A 205 9.41 3.44 -18.79
N SER A 206 8.33 2.90 -18.23
CA SER A 206 7.40 3.60 -17.35
C SER A 206 8.08 4.12 -16.08
N ILE A 207 8.98 3.35 -15.45
CA ILE A 207 9.79 3.84 -14.31
C ILE A 207 10.70 4.99 -14.74
N ASN A 208 11.32 4.91 -15.92
CA ASN A 208 12.17 6.00 -16.42
C ASN A 208 11.36 7.27 -16.71
N ASN A 209 10.11 7.16 -17.19
CA ASN A 209 9.21 8.29 -17.36
C ASN A 209 8.95 9.01 -16.03
N VAL A 210 8.70 8.28 -14.94
CA VAL A 210 8.56 8.84 -13.58
C VAL A 210 9.83 9.56 -13.17
N LYS A 211 11.01 8.95 -13.33
CA LYS A 211 12.31 9.53 -12.98
C LYS A 211 12.64 10.78 -13.80
N THR A 212 12.14 10.84 -15.04
CA THR A 212 12.32 12.00 -15.92
C THR A 212 11.40 13.15 -15.52
N LYS A 213 10.13 12.87 -15.23
CA LYS A 213 9.11 13.87 -14.90
C LYS A 213 9.32 14.47 -13.51
N PHE A 214 9.59 13.64 -12.51
CA PHE A 214 9.69 14.11 -11.12
C PHE A 214 11.15 14.10 -10.65
N LYS A 215 11.63 15.29 -10.28
CA LYS A 215 13.01 15.49 -9.79
C LYS A 215 13.02 15.80 -8.29
N ASN A 216 14.16 15.53 -7.65
CA ASN A 216 14.37 15.84 -6.24
C ASN A 216 13.30 15.23 -5.32
N ILE A 217 12.90 13.99 -5.60
CA ILE A 217 11.90 13.26 -4.79
C ILE A 217 12.44 13.08 -3.37
N ALA A 218 11.70 13.59 -2.37
CA ALA A 218 12.07 13.48 -0.96
C ALA A 218 11.65 12.11 -0.38
N TYR A 219 10.44 11.65 -0.75
CA TYR A 219 9.88 10.39 -0.28
C TYR A 219 9.22 9.64 -1.44
N ILE A 220 9.37 8.31 -1.44
CA ILE A 220 8.70 7.41 -2.39
C ILE A 220 7.91 6.40 -1.57
N ILE A 221 6.61 6.28 -1.82
CA ILE A 221 5.73 5.36 -1.10
C ILE A 221 5.34 4.21 -2.03
N PRO A 222 5.85 2.99 -1.78
CA PRO A 222 5.46 1.80 -2.53
C PRO A 222 4.13 1.25 -2.02
N GLY A 223 3.43 0.48 -2.81
CA GLY A 223 2.18 -0.17 -2.41
C GLY A 223 2.34 -1.19 -1.29
N HIS A 224 3.55 -1.77 -1.15
CA HIS A 224 3.84 -2.79 -0.14
C HIS A 224 5.28 -2.65 0.36
N GLY A 225 5.53 -3.05 1.63
CA GLY A 225 6.85 -3.02 2.24
C GLY A 225 7.30 -1.62 2.68
N SER A 226 8.59 -1.46 2.94
CA SER A 226 9.14 -0.25 3.55
C SER A 226 9.26 0.92 2.55
N TRP A 227 8.90 2.12 2.99
CA TRP A 227 9.08 3.40 2.26
C TRP A 227 10.28 4.21 2.74
N ARG A 228 11.20 3.61 3.50
CA ARG A 228 12.34 4.33 4.12
C ARG A 228 13.50 4.59 3.18
N SER A 229 13.42 4.18 1.91
CA SER A 229 14.49 4.35 0.93
C SER A 229 14.07 5.30 -0.20
N LYS A 230 15.00 6.14 -0.65
CA LYS A 230 14.83 6.96 -1.86
C LYS A 230 15.14 6.18 -3.16
N ARG A 231 15.64 4.94 -3.06
CA ARG A 231 16.08 4.11 -4.19
C ARG A 231 15.01 3.16 -4.71
N LEU A 232 13.74 3.35 -4.35
CA LEU A 232 12.68 2.40 -4.69
C LEU A 232 12.40 2.33 -6.20
N LEU A 233 12.53 3.45 -6.92
CA LEU A 233 12.45 3.44 -8.39
C LEU A 233 13.61 2.67 -9.02
N ASP A 234 14.83 2.81 -8.51
CA ASP A 234 15.99 2.04 -8.98
C ASP A 234 15.84 0.55 -8.66
N ARG A 235 15.34 0.23 -7.45
CA ARG A 235 15.02 -1.15 -7.08
C ARG A 235 14.00 -1.76 -8.02
N THR A 236 12.90 -1.07 -8.28
CA THR A 236 11.86 -1.55 -9.21
C THR A 236 12.44 -1.78 -10.60
N LEU A 237 13.22 -0.82 -11.13
CA LEU A 237 13.87 -0.94 -12.42
C LEU A 237 14.81 -2.16 -12.49
N SER A 238 15.58 -2.41 -11.42
CA SER A 238 16.46 -3.57 -11.32
C SER A 238 15.69 -4.89 -11.37
N LEU A 239 14.58 -4.99 -10.62
CA LEU A 239 13.72 -6.18 -10.61
C LEU A 239 13.09 -6.44 -11.98
N VAL A 240 12.59 -5.38 -12.64
CA VAL A 240 11.98 -5.49 -13.98
C VAL A 240 13.00 -5.97 -15.02
N LYS A 241 14.22 -5.41 -15.01
CA LYS A 241 15.29 -5.84 -15.92
C LYS A 241 15.68 -7.30 -15.70
N ALA A 242 15.91 -7.69 -14.45
CA ALA A 242 16.25 -9.08 -14.11
C ALA A 242 15.16 -10.06 -14.54
N TYR A 243 13.87 -9.70 -14.36
CA TYR A 243 12.75 -10.53 -14.81
C TYR A 243 12.76 -10.71 -16.34
N ASN A 244 12.90 -9.62 -17.10
CA ASN A 244 12.88 -9.67 -18.56
C ASN A 244 14.07 -10.45 -19.12
N GLU A 245 15.29 -10.26 -18.58
CA GLU A 245 16.50 -11.00 -18.97
C GLU A 245 16.38 -12.51 -18.73
N ASN A 246 15.71 -12.93 -17.65
CA ASN A 246 15.48 -14.36 -17.37
C ASN A 246 14.47 -14.94 -18.35
N LYS A 247 13.37 -14.22 -18.63
CA LYS A 247 12.37 -14.66 -19.61
C LYS A 247 12.95 -14.82 -21.03
N ASP A 248 13.86 -13.94 -21.43
CA ASP A 248 14.51 -14.02 -22.75
C ASP A 248 15.46 -15.23 -22.86
N LYS A 249 15.99 -15.73 -21.73
CA LYS A 249 16.80 -16.95 -21.68
C LYS A 249 15.96 -18.22 -21.75
N ASP A 250 14.75 -18.22 -21.17
CA ASP A 250 13.85 -19.37 -21.18
C ASP A 250 13.23 -19.64 -22.58
N ILE A 251 13.33 -18.67 -23.49
CA ILE A 251 12.78 -18.73 -24.87
C ILE A 251 13.86 -19.20 -25.90
N LYS A 252 15.13 -19.21 -25.51
CA LYS A 252 16.27 -19.69 -26.34
C LYS A 252 16.63 -21.13 -26.04
#